data_6f8b8a5209e87a7318379683ab6cef38
#
_entry.id   6f8b8a5209e87a7318379683ab6cef38
#
_cell.length_a   1.000
_cell.length_b   1.000
_cell.length_c   1.000
_cell.angle_alpha   90.00
_cell.angle_beta   90.00
_cell.angle_gamma   90.00
#
_symmetry.space_group_name_H-M   'P 1'
#
loop_
_entity.id
_entity.type
_entity.pdbx_description
1 polymer ?
#
loop_
_entity_poly.entity_id
_entity_poly.type
_entity_poly.pdbx_seq_one_letter_code
_entity_poly.pdbx_strand_id
1 'polypeptide(L)'
;MRDLFIVGAGGFGREAVWTVERINAAAGEPLWRVVGFADDDPTKASGNFEGYPLLGSVEKAAKDNPGASVFIAIGDNAIRRRIYAQLRGFDFPALIDPSAQVSPTTEFKHGTFIAVEAVVSVGTEIGKFVIINARAGVGHDSVVGDFANIAPGVSLSGHTTIGADVFMGTNSCTAPGMKVGDGATVACGTPVLTNVPAGTTLSPFGSLKC
;
A
#
# COMPACT_ATOMS: atom_id res chain seq x y z
N MET A 1 -22.79 -2.01 -6.51
CA MET A 1 -22.01 -1.12 -5.59
C MET A 1 -21.82 -1.85 -4.27
N ARG A 2 -20.59 -1.97 -3.77
CA ARG A 2 -20.23 -2.65 -2.51
C ARG A 2 -19.80 -1.61 -1.48
N ASP A 3 -20.12 -1.85 -0.20
CA ASP A 3 -19.70 -0.97 0.89
C ASP A 3 -18.21 -1.19 1.19
N LEU A 4 -17.51 -0.10 1.47
CA LEU A 4 -16.09 -0.08 1.81
C LEU A 4 -15.86 0.91 2.96
N PHE A 5 -15.24 0.49 4.05
CA PHE A 5 -14.68 1.43 5.01
C PHE A 5 -13.15 1.43 4.96
N ILE A 6 -12.59 2.60 5.26
CA ILE A 6 -11.16 2.83 5.20
C ILE A 6 -10.61 2.86 6.63
N VAL A 7 -9.63 2.03 6.93
CA VAL A 7 -8.91 2.08 8.20
C VAL A 7 -7.74 3.03 8.10
N GLY A 8 -7.74 4.06 8.93
CA GLY A 8 -6.79 5.17 8.93
C GLY A 8 -7.38 6.44 8.33
N ALA A 9 -7.67 7.44 9.17
CA ALA A 9 -8.20 8.76 8.78
C ALA A 9 -7.09 9.81 8.61
N GLY A 10 -5.90 9.40 8.22
CA GLY A 10 -4.75 10.25 7.92
C GLY A 10 -4.65 10.64 6.43
N GLY A 11 -3.47 11.13 6.02
CA GLY A 11 -3.19 11.49 4.62
C GLY A 11 -3.43 10.33 3.66
N PHE A 12 -2.88 9.16 3.96
CA PHE A 12 -3.05 7.98 3.11
C PHE A 12 -4.50 7.51 3.04
N GLY A 13 -5.30 7.63 4.13
CA GLY A 13 -6.74 7.34 4.08
C GLY A 13 -7.48 8.23 3.08
N ARG A 14 -7.17 9.52 3.06
CA ARG A 14 -7.75 10.47 2.09
C ARG A 14 -7.32 10.17 0.65
N GLU A 15 -6.06 9.79 0.44
CA GLU A 15 -5.59 9.31 -0.87
C GLU A 15 -6.30 8.03 -1.32
N ALA A 16 -6.57 7.11 -0.41
CA ALA A 16 -7.34 5.90 -0.71
C ALA A 16 -8.78 6.22 -1.14
N VAL A 17 -9.46 7.14 -0.44
CA VAL A 17 -10.79 7.62 -0.84
C VAL A 17 -10.73 8.27 -2.23
N TRP A 18 -9.80 9.18 -2.46
CA TRP A 18 -9.61 9.80 -3.78
C TRP A 18 -9.40 8.75 -4.89
N THR A 19 -8.61 7.71 -4.61
CA THR A 19 -8.44 6.59 -5.56
C THR A 19 -9.75 5.85 -5.80
N VAL A 20 -10.55 5.59 -4.76
CA VAL A 20 -11.88 4.96 -4.89
C VAL A 20 -12.81 5.80 -5.77
N GLU A 21 -12.84 7.12 -5.58
CA GLU A 21 -13.65 8.03 -6.40
C GLU A 21 -13.22 7.99 -7.88
N ARG A 22 -11.91 7.93 -8.15
CA ARG A 22 -11.37 7.78 -9.51
C ARG A 22 -11.72 6.43 -10.12
N ILE A 23 -11.65 5.34 -9.35
CA ILE A 23 -12.09 4.01 -9.78
C ILE A 23 -13.58 4.04 -10.16
N ASN A 24 -14.43 4.61 -9.31
CA ASN A 24 -15.85 4.74 -9.55
C ASN A 24 -16.14 5.56 -10.83
N ALA A 25 -15.45 6.68 -11.00
CA ALA A 25 -15.62 7.52 -12.18
C ALA A 25 -15.20 6.81 -13.49
N ALA A 26 -14.15 6.00 -13.44
CA ALA A 26 -13.65 5.27 -14.61
C ALA A 26 -14.52 4.06 -14.99
N ALA A 27 -15.23 3.46 -14.02
CA ALA A 27 -16.04 2.27 -14.24
C ALA A 27 -17.40 2.53 -14.90
N GLY A 28 -17.82 3.81 -15.04
CA GLY A 28 -19.14 4.18 -15.56
C GLY A 28 -20.28 4.04 -14.54
N GLU A 29 -20.28 2.98 -13.76
CA GLU A 29 -21.16 2.80 -12.59
C GLU A 29 -20.32 2.63 -11.32
N PRO A 30 -20.70 3.27 -10.18
CA PRO A 30 -19.93 3.17 -8.96
C PRO A 30 -19.80 1.71 -8.45
N LEU A 31 -18.57 1.23 -8.35
CA LEU A 31 -18.25 -0.09 -7.81
C LEU A 31 -18.30 -0.07 -6.27
N TRP A 32 -17.87 1.02 -5.66
CA TRP A 32 -17.67 1.17 -4.23
C TRP A 32 -18.49 2.32 -3.65
N ARG A 33 -19.08 2.10 -2.48
CA ARG A 33 -19.62 3.14 -1.61
C ARG A 33 -18.73 3.24 -0.37
N VAL A 34 -17.96 4.31 -0.25
CA VAL A 34 -17.20 4.57 0.98
C VAL A 34 -18.19 4.95 2.07
N VAL A 35 -18.28 4.13 3.12
CA VAL A 35 -19.20 4.36 4.26
C VAL A 35 -18.56 5.21 5.36
N GLY A 36 -17.23 5.34 5.37
CA GLY A 36 -16.51 6.20 6.30
C GLY A 36 -15.11 5.68 6.63
N PHE A 37 -14.48 6.36 7.59
CA PHE A 37 -13.18 6.02 8.13
C PHE A 37 -13.30 5.35 9.50
N ALA A 38 -12.39 4.42 9.79
CA ALA A 38 -12.15 3.89 11.12
C ALA A 38 -10.74 4.28 11.56
N ASP A 39 -10.60 4.79 12.78
CA ASP A 39 -9.28 5.15 13.32
C ASP A 39 -9.30 4.99 14.84
N ASP A 40 -8.24 4.37 15.38
CA ASP A 40 -8.10 4.15 16.83
C ASP A 40 -7.50 5.37 17.55
N ASP A 41 -7.07 6.41 16.82
CA ASP A 41 -6.55 7.65 17.39
C ASP A 41 -7.70 8.51 17.96
N PRO A 42 -7.82 8.65 19.29
CA PRO A 42 -8.91 9.41 19.91
C PRO A 42 -8.90 10.90 19.56
N THR A 43 -7.77 11.43 19.09
CA THR A 43 -7.69 12.86 18.70
C THR A 43 -8.47 13.17 17.45
N LYS A 44 -8.88 12.15 16.69
CA LYS A 44 -9.69 12.26 15.47
C LYS A 44 -11.20 12.12 15.71
N ALA A 45 -11.63 11.99 16.97
CA ALA A 45 -13.01 11.63 17.34
C ALA A 45 -14.13 12.56 16.81
N SER A 46 -13.81 13.75 16.27
CA SER A 46 -14.79 14.72 15.77
C SER A 46 -14.55 15.15 14.32
N GLY A 47 -13.75 14.40 13.54
CA GLY A 47 -13.38 14.78 12.18
C GLY A 47 -14.42 14.37 11.14
N ASN A 48 -14.66 15.24 10.18
CA ASN A 48 -15.20 14.89 8.87
C ASN A 48 -14.03 14.93 7.87
N PHE A 49 -13.72 13.77 7.31
CA PHE A 49 -12.55 13.63 6.45
C PHE A 49 -13.02 13.50 4.99
N GLU A 50 -12.73 14.53 4.17
CA GLU A 50 -13.14 14.59 2.76
C GLU A 50 -14.65 14.35 2.54
N GLY A 51 -15.50 14.79 3.47
CA GLY A 51 -16.95 14.58 3.39
C GLY A 51 -17.44 13.24 3.94
N TYR A 52 -16.55 12.37 4.40
CA TYR A 52 -16.91 11.05 4.94
C TYR A 52 -16.84 11.02 6.48
N PRO A 53 -17.77 10.32 7.15
CA PRO A 53 -17.82 10.28 8.61
C PRO A 53 -16.68 9.42 9.19
N LEU A 54 -16.29 9.71 10.43
CA LEU A 54 -15.55 8.77 11.27
C LEU A 54 -16.53 7.77 11.93
N LEU A 55 -16.33 6.49 11.68
CA LEU A 55 -17.16 5.39 12.22
C LEU A 55 -16.75 5.03 13.67
N GLY A 56 -15.66 5.58 14.16
CA GLY A 56 -15.05 5.29 15.45
C GLY A 56 -13.84 4.38 15.34
N SER A 57 -13.56 3.59 16.38
CA SER A 57 -12.46 2.65 16.40
C SER A 57 -12.60 1.56 15.31
N VAL A 58 -11.49 0.91 14.98
CA VAL A 58 -11.46 -0.21 14.01
C VAL A 58 -12.42 -1.32 14.44
N GLU A 59 -12.44 -1.66 15.73
CA GLU A 59 -13.33 -2.68 16.28
C GLU A 59 -14.81 -2.29 16.13
N LYS A 60 -15.15 -1.04 16.45
CA LYS A 60 -16.53 -0.52 16.32
C LYS A 60 -16.98 -0.53 14.87
N ALA A 61 -16.16 -0.02 13.96
CA ALA A 61 -16.48 0.02 12.54
C ALA A 61 -16.72 -1.39 11.96
N ALA A 62 -15.87 -2.35 12.32
CA ALA A 62 -16.02 -3.74 11.91
C ALA A 62 -17.33 -4.38 12.44
N LYS A 63 -17.67 -4.13 13.69
CA LYS A 63 -18.90 -4.63 14.32
C LYS A 63 -20.16 -4.06 13.67
N ASP A 64 -20.14 -2.76 13.36
CA ASP A 64 -21.31 -2.06 12.82
C ASP A 64 -21.47 -2.28 11.30
N ASN A 65 -20.43 -2.76 10.60
CA ASN A 65 -20.41 -2.97 9.14
C ASN A 65 -19.90 -4.37 8.75
N PRO A 66 -20.52 -5.47 9.24
CA PRO A 66 -19.98 -6.82 9.09
C PRO A 66 -19.95 -7.33 7.64
N GLY A 67 -20.70 -6.70 6.74
CA GLY A 67 -20.77 -7.06 5.32
C GLY A 67 -19.96 -6.14 4.39
N ALA A 68 -19.28 -5.13 4.94
CA ALA A 68 -18.46 -4.22 4.15
C ALA A 68 -17.09 -4.83 3.84
N SER A 69 -16.51 -4.42 2.71
CA SER A 69 -15.08 -4.60 2.44
C SER A 69 -14.25 -3.60 3.26
N VAL A 70 -12.99 -3.90 3.47
CA VAL A 70 -12.07 -3.06 4.25
C VAL A 70 -10.83 -2.73 3.43
N PHE A 71 -10.43 -1.47 3.44
CA PHE A 71 -9.11 -1.07 2.97
C PHE A 71 -8.28 -0.48 4.11
N ILE A 72 -7.07 -1.02 4.34
CA ILE A 72 -6.19 -0.59 5.42
C ILE A 72 -5.21 0.46 4.88
N ALA A 73 -5.52 1.73 5.09
CA ALA A 73 -4.75 2.88 4.62
C ALA A 73 -3.75 3.36 5.70
N ILE A 74 -2.90 2.45 6.13
CA ILE A 74 -1.83 2.71 7.12
C ILE A 74 -0.48 2.45 6.47
N GLY A 75 0.39 3.48 6.44
CA GLY A 75 1.71 3.39 5.83
C GLY A 75 2.70 2.51 6.63
N ASP A 76 2.57 2.46 7.95
CA ASP A 76 3.41 1.60 8.81
C ASP A 76 3.08 0.12 8.58
N ASN A 77 4.08 -0.65 8.19
CA ASN A 77 3.92 -2.06 7.81
C ASN A 77 3.48 -2.93 9.00
N ALA A 78 4.05 -2.70 10.20
CA ALA A 78 3.73 -3.47 11.39
C ALA A 78 2.31 -3.18 11.88
N ILE A 79 1.88 -1.91 11.87
CA ILE A 79 0.51 -1.51 12.22
C ILE A 79 -0.46 -2.08 11.21
N ARG A 80 -0.19 -1.98 9.90
CA ARG A 80 -1.04 -2.54 8.83
C ARG A 80 -1.22 -4.06 9.00
N ARG A 81 -0.16 -4.79 9.32
CA ARG A 81 -0.17 -6.23 9.62
C ARG A 81 -1.02 -6.55 10.85
N ARG A 82 -0.89 -5.77 11.93
CA ARG A 82 -1.67 -5.95 13.17
C ARG A 82 -3.16 -5.77 12.90
N ILE A 83 -3.55 -4.72 12.16
CA ILE A 83 -4.95 -4.44 11.83
C ILE A 83 -5.52 -5.55 10.95
N TYR A 84 -4.78 -6.04 9.97
CA TYR A 84 -5.19 -7.20 9.18
C TYR A 84 -5.49 -8.42 10.07
N ALA A 85 -4.66 -8.68 11.08
CA ALA A 85 -4.88 -9.80 12.00
C ALA A 85 -6.16 -9.64 12.85
N GLN A 86 -6.53 -8.41 13.19
CA GLN A 86 -7.78 -8.09 13.92
C GLN A 86 -9.03 -8.27 13.03
N LEU A 87 -8.91 -7.99 11.75
CA LEU A 87 -10.03 -7.97 10.79
C LEU A 87 -10.08 -9.23 9.91
N ARG A 88 -9.53 -10.35 10.37
CA ARG A 88 -9.59 -11.62 9.63
C ARG A 88 -11.05 -12.00 9.34
N GLY A 89 -11.32 -12.36 8.08
CA GLY A 89 -12.66 -12.72 7.62
C GLY A 89 -13.37 -11.62 6.85
N PHE A 90 -12.86 -10.39 6.87
CA PHE A 90 -13.32 -9.34 5.96
C PHE A 90 -12.75 -9.53 4.55
N ASP A 91 -13.42 -8.96 3.56
CA ASP A 91 -12.90 -8.81 2.20
C ASP A 91 -11.97 -7.59 2.14
N PHE A 92 -10.78 -7.77 1.57
CA PHE A 92 -9.78 -6.72 1.40
C PHE A 92 -9.51 -6.50 -0.09
N PRO A 93 -10.24 -5.62 -0.77
CA PRO A 93 -10.02 -5.38 -2.19
C PRO A 93 -8.65 -4.75 -2.46
N ALA A 94 -8.11 -5.03 -3.64
CA ALA A 94 -7.06 -4.18 -4.18
C ALA A 94 -7.68 -2.88 -4.69
N LEU A 95 -7.03 -1.75 -4.41
CA LEU A 95 -7.36 -0.44 -4.98
C LEU A 95 -6.27 -0.07 -5.97
N ILE A 96 -6.63 -0.03 -7.25
CA ILE A 96 -5.73 0.27 -8.35
C ILE A 96 -6.24 1.53 -9.05
N ASP A 97 -5.44 2.59 -9.03
CA ASP A 97 -5.80 3.84 -9.71
C ASP A 97 -5.95 3.61 -11.22
N PRO A 98 -6.98 4.16 -11.86
CA PRO A 98 -7.21 3.97 -13.29
C PRO A 98 -6.08 4.47 -14.21
N SER A 99 -5.22 5.35 -13.73
CA SER A 99 -4.03 5.81 -14.48
C SER A 99 -2.79 4.93 -14.28
N ALA A 100 -2.84 3.97 -13.36
CA ALA A 100 -1.75 3.02 -13.17
C ALA A 100 -1.63 2.09 -14.39
N GLN A 101 -0.41 1.82 -14.80
CA GLN A 101 -0.11 0.90 -15.88
C GLN A 101 0.31 -0.46 -15.28
N VAL A 102 -0.62 -1.39 -15.22
CA VAL A 102 -0.37 -2.72 -14.66
C VAL A 102 -0.47 -3.76 -15.78
N SER A 103 0.61 -4.52 -15.97
CA SER A 103 0.61 -5.59 -16.97
C SER A 103 -0.45 -6.65 -16.67
N PRO A 104 -1.17 -7.17 -17.65
CA PRO A 104 -2.13 -8.25 -17.46
C PRO A 104 -1.50 -9.58 -16.97
N THR A 105 -0.17 -9.70 -17.05
CA THR A 105 0.58 -10.85 -16.52
C THR A 105 1.07 -10.64 -15.08
N THR A 106 0.73 -9.51 -14.46
CA THR A 106 1.05 -9.25 -13.05
C THR A 106 0.10 -10.02 -12.16
N GLU A 107 0.64 -10.77 -11.20
CA GLU A 107 -0.11 -11.38 -10.13
C GLU A 107 -0.06 -10.49 -8.89
N PHE A 108 -1.20 -10.13 -8.34
CA PHE A 108 -1.27 -9.36 -7.07
C PHE A 108 -2.29 -9.96 -6.12
N LYS A 109 -1.99 -9.86 -4.81
CA LYS A 109 -2.86 -10.39 -3.76
C LYS A 109 -3.72 -9.28 -3.16
N HIS A 110 -4.67 -9.69 -2.32
CA HIS A 110 -5.66 -8.81 -1.68
C HIS A 110 -5.02 -7.67 -0.85
N GLY A 111 -5.78 -6.59 -0.70
CA GLY A 111 -5.37 -5.42 0.09
C GLY A 111 -4.27 -4.56 -0.54
N THR A 112 -3.85 -4.88 -1.76
CA THR A 112 -2.80 -4.13 -2.48
C THR A 112 -3.31 -2.75 -2.90
N PHE A 113 -2.44 -1.75 -2.79
CA PHE A 113 -2.66 -0.40 -3.29
C PHE A 113 -1.69 -0.08 -4.42
N ILE A 114 -2.22 0.34 -5.56
CA ILE A 114 -1.43 0.80 -6.70
C ILE A 114 -1.91 2.21 -7.05
N ALA A 115 -1.10 3.19 -6.75
CA ALA A 115 -1.45 4.60 -6.82
C ALA A 115 -1.37 5.18 -8.24
N VAL A 116 -1.76 6.45 -8.34
CA VAL A 116 -1.75 7.24 -9.57
C VAL A 116 -0.39 7.16 -10.28
N GLU A 117 -0.42 6.93 -11.61
CA GLU A 117 0.74 6.86 -12.49
C GLU A 117 1.81 5.83 -12.10
N ALA A 118 1.50 4.86 -11.22
CA ALA A 118 2.41 3.76 -10.94
C ALA A 118 2.49 2.79 -12.13
N VAL A 119 3.65 2.15 -12.31
CA VAL A 119 3.89 1.20 -13.40
C VAL A 119 4.30 -0.14 -12.82
N VAL A 120 3.58 -1.21 -13.14
CA VAL A 120 3.92 -2.59 -12.75
C VAL A 120 4.06 -3.42 -14.02
N SER A 121 5.29 -3.85 -14.29
CA SER A 121 5.68 -4.47 -15.56
C SER A 121 5.32 -5.97 -15.61
N VAL A 122 5.65 -6.61 -16.73
CA VAL A 122 5.33 -8.01 -17.02
C VAL A 122 6.00 -8.99 -16.06
N GLY A 123 5.34 -10.11 -15.77
CA GLY A 123 5.90 -11.19 -14.96
C GLY A 123 6.17 -10.82 -13.49
N THR A 124 5.53 -9.78 -12.97
CA THR A 124 5.70 -9.37 -11.57
C THR A 124 4.74 -10.11 -10.64
N GLU A 125 5.23 -10.43 -9.43
CA GLU A 125 4.43 -11.00 -8.35
C GLU A 125 4.34 -10.00 -7.18
N ILE A 126 3.13 -9.59 -6.84
CA ILE A 126 2.88 -8.61 -5.77
C ILE A 126 2.16 -9.29 -4.61
N GLY A 127 2.76 -9.26 -3.44
CA GLY A 127 2.22 -9.82 -2.20
C GLY A 127 0.96 -9.12 -1.72
N LYS A 128 0.40 -9.60 -0.61
CA LYS A 128 -0.77 -8.99 0.02
C LYS A 128 -0.40 -7.69 0.76
N PHE A 129 -1.33 -6.74 0.78
CA PHE A 129 -1.18 -5.46 1.47
C PHE A 129 0.08 -4.68 1.07
N VAL A 130 0.56 -4.87 -0.15
CA VAL A 130 1.64 -4.06 -0.72
C VAL A 130 1.11 -2.69 -1.08
N ILE A 131 1.90 -1.65 -0.83
CA ILE A 131 1.66 -0.30 -1.29
C ILE A 131 2.66 0.02 -2.40
N ILE A 132 2.19 0.28 -3.61
CA ILE A 132 2.97 0.83 -4.73
C ILE A 132 2.46 2.25 -4.93
N ASN A 133 3.22 3.22 -4.42
CA ASN A 133 2.77 4.60 -4.33
C ASN A 133 2.95 5.36 -5.65
N ALA A 134 2.51 6.62 -5.69
CA ALA A 134 2.46 7.45 -6.89
C ALA A 134 3.78 7.44 -7.68
N ARG A 135 3.69 7.20 -8.99
CA ARG A 135 4.83 7.14 -9.93
C ARG A 135 5.92 6.12 -9.57
N ALA A 136 5.65 5.18 -8.67
CA ALA A 136 6.58 4.09 -8.42
C ALA A 136 6.54 3.10 -9.59
N GLY A 137 7.72 2.58 -9.94
CA GLY A 137 7.90 1.60 -11.01
C GLY A 137 8.40 0.27 -10.47
N VAL A 138 7.75 -0.83 -10.87
CA VAL A 138 8.20 -2.20 -10.62
C VAL A 138 8.57 -2.83 -11.95
N GLY A 139 9.87 -3.09 -12.15
CA GLY A 139 10.41 -3.68 -13.36
C GLY A 139 9.98 -5.14 -13.55
N HIS A 140 10.14 -5.62 -14.78
CA HIS A 140 9.73 -6.97 -15.18
C HIS A 140 10.37 -8.07 -14.31
N ASP A 141 9.67 -9.22 -14.17
CA ASP A 141 10.15 -10.41 -13.48
C ASP A 141 10.57 -10.15 -12.02
N SER A 142 9.97 -9.15 -11.39
CA SER A 142 10.26 -8.77 -10.00
C SER A 142 9.23 -9.33 -9.03
N VAL A 143 9.67 -9.55 -7.79
CA VAL A 143 8.82 -10.02 -6.69
C VAL A 143 8.80 -8.97 -5.59
N VAL A 144 7.60 -8.61 -5.12
CA VAL A 144 7.40 -7.71 -3.97
C VAL A 144 6.63 -8.45 -2.89
N GLY A 145 7.29 -8.68 -1.75
CA GLY A 145 6.77 -9.45 -0.63
C GLY A 145 5.63 -8.78 0.12
N ASP A 146 4.94 -9.57 0.93
CA ASP A 146 3.78 -9.13 1.70
C ASP A 146 4.08 -7.89 2.55
N PHE A 147 3.13 -6.95 2.61
CA PHE A 147 3.18 -5.73 3.41
C PHE A 147 4.33 -4.77 3.05
N ALA A 148 5.07 -4.97 1.98
CA ALA A 148 6.07 -4.02 1.56
C ALA A 148 5.44 -2.66 1.17
N ASN A 149 6.21 -1.60 1.35
CA ASN A 149 5.82 -0.23 1.01
C ASN A 149 6.85 0.36 0.04
N ILE A 150 6.40 0.56 -1.18
CA ILE A 150 7.18 1.16 -2.28
C ILE A 150 6.73 2.61 -2.38
N ALA A 151 7.50 3.52 -1.77
CA ALA A 151 7.15 4.93 -1.63
C ALA A 151 7.13 5.68 -2.98
N PRO A 152 6.61 6.92 -3.04
CA PRO A 152 6.49 7.67 -4.30
C PRO A 152 7.81 7.75 -5.09
N GLY A 153 7.71 7.55 -6.40
CA GLY A 153 8.85 7.70 -7.32
C GLY A 153 9.96 6.65 -7.18
N VAL A 154 9.76 5.59 -6.40
CA VAL A 154 10.70 4.47 -6.34
C VAL A 154 10.79 3.79 -7.69
N SER A 155 11.99 3.42 -8.12
CA SER A 155 12.22 2.68 -9.37
C SER A 155 12.92 1.35 -9.09
N LEU A 156 12.16 0.25 -9.15
CA LEU A 156 12.70 -1.10 -9.07
C LEU A 156 13.03 -1.58 -10.48
N SER A 157 14.30 -1.89 -10.72
CA SER A 157 14.74 -2.49 -11.99
C SER A 157 14.25 -3.94 -12.11
N GLY A 158 14.34 -4.51 -13.32
CA GLY A 158 13.92 -5.89 -13.56
C GLY A 158 14.64 -6.93 -12.70
N HIS A 159 13.99 -8.08 -12.48
CA HIS A 159 14.48 -9.20 -11.67
C HIS A 159 14.80 -8.84 -10.21
N THR A 160 14.21 -7.75 -9.69
CA THR A 160 14.41 -7.33 -8.29
C THR A 160 13.52 -8.15 -7.34
N THR A 161 14.07 -8.53 -6.18
CA THR A 161 13.31 -9.18 -5.12
C THR A 161 13.23 -8.26 -3.90
N ILE A 162 12.05 -7.80 -3.55
CA ILE A 162 11.76 -7.03 -2.34
C ILE A 162 11.09 -7.97 -1.33
N GLY A 163 11.66 -8.12 -0.16
CA GLY A 163 11.16 -8.98 0.90
C GLY A 163 9.87 -8.45 1.55
N ALA A 164 9.31 -9.25 2.45
CA ALA A 164 8.16 -8.84 3.24
C ALA A 164 8.51 -7.69 4.20
N ASP A 165 7.54 -6.82 4.50
CA ASP A 165 7.69 -5.67 5.40
C ASP A 165 8.81 -4.67 5.04
N VAL A 166 9.35 -4.73 3.83
CA VAL A 166 10.36 -3.78 3.36
C VAL A 166 9.74 -2.39 3.18
N PHE A 167 10.50 -1.36 3.53
CA PHE A 167 10.20 0.02 3.19
C PHE A 167 11.24 0.55 2.19
N MET A 168 10.79 0.86 0.97
CA MET A 168 11.57 1.57 -0.03
C MET A 168 11.21 3.05 0.01
N GLY A 169 12.12 3.89 0.49
CA GLY A 169 11.91 5.32 0.65
C GLY A 169 11.79 6.07 -0.67
N THR A 170 11.09 7.20 -0.66
CA THR A 170 10.81 8.05 -1.82
C THR A 170 12.03 8.26 -2.71
N ASN A 171 11.87 8.06 -4.03
CA ASN A 171 12.91 8.18 -5.05
C ASN A 171 14.16 7.28 -4.84
N SER A 172 14.06 6.23 -4.01
CA SER A 172 15.09 5.20 -4.02
C SER A 172 14.98 4.32 -5.28
N CYS A 173 16.06 3.62 -5.63
CA CYS A 173 16.04 2.76 -6.80
C CYS A 173 16.89 1.51 -6.59
N THR A 174 16.69 0.49 -7.43
CA THR A 174 17.52 -0.71 -7.43
C THR A 174 18.25 -0.87 -8.76
N ALA A 175 19.47 -1.39 -8.73
CA ALA A 175 20.05 -2.00 -9.92
C ALA A 175 19.30 -3.30 -10.27
N PRO A 176 19.40 -3.80 -11.53
CA PRO A 176 18.77 -5.07 -11.91
C PRO A 176 19.23 -6.25 -11.05
N GLY A 177 18.32 -7.16 -10.73
CA GLY A 177 18.62 -8.39 -9.99
C GLY A 177 18.90 -8.23 -8.49
N MET A 178 18.72 -7.04 -7.93
CA MET A 178 18.98 -6.78 -6.51
C MET A 178 17.94 -7.45 -5.60
N LYS A 179 18.41 -7.82 -4.39
CA LYS A 179 17.56 -8.36 -3.34
C LYS A 179 17.58 -7.46 -2.12
N VAL A 180 16.41 -7.08 -1.63
CA VAL A 180 16.22 -6.35 -0.37
C VAL A 180 15.51 -7.28 0.59
N GLY A 181 16.19 -7.68 1.66
CA GLY A 181 15.71 -8.69 2.62
C GLY A 181 14.55 -8.20 3.47
N ASP A 182 13.81 -9.13 4.05
CA ASP A 182 12.62 -8.87 4.85
C ASP A 182 12.86 -7.81 5.94
N GLY A 183 11.91 -6.90 6.11
CA GLY A 183 11.96 -5.86 7.13
C GLY A 183 13.07 -4.83 6.94
N ALA A 184 13.78 -4.85 5.83
CA ALA A 184 14.80 -3.82 5.56
C ALA A 184 14.16 -2.47 5.22
N THR A 185 14.88 -1.41 5.49
CA THR A 185 14.53 -0.04 5.14
C THR A 185 15.56 0.53 4.20
N VAL A 186 15.12 1.06 3.06
CA VAL A 186 15.97 1.85 2.16
C VAL A 186 15.54 3.31 2.30
N ALA A 187 16.48 4.17 2.70
CA ALA A 187 16.18 5.59 2.90
C ALA A 187 15.87 6.31 1.56
N CYS A 188 15.19 7.46 1.65
CA CYS A 188 14.84 8.25 0.47
C CYS A 188 16.06 8.58 -0.39
N GLY A 189 15.88 8.52 -1.71
CA GLY A 189 16.93 8.83 -2.70
C GLY A 189 18.10 7.86 -2.74
N THR A 190 18.04 6.72 -2.06
CA THR A 190 19.15 5.78 -1.94
C THR A 190 19.16 4.77 -3.08
N PRO A 191 20.27 4.64 -3.86
CA PRO A 191 20.42 3.56 -4.83
C PRO A 191 20.83 2.26 -4.13
N VAL A 192 20.15 1.17 -4.46
CA VAL A 192 20.51 -0.19 -4.05
C VAL A 192 21.37 -0.82 -5.15
N LEU A 193 22.68 -0.85 -4.94
CA LEU A 193 23.66 -1.37 -5.89
C LEU A 193 24.23 -2.75 -5.49
N THR A 194 23.89 -3.20 -4.29
CA THR A 194 24.22 -4.52 -3.74
C THR A 194 23.04 -5.02 -2.91
N ASN A 195 22.97 -6.33 -2.68
CA ASN A 195 21.92 -6.91 -1.86
C ASN A 195 21.89 -6.31 -0.46
N VAL A 196 20.70 -6.03 0.04
CA VAL A 196 20.46 -5.46 1.39
C VAL A 196 20.01 -6.60 2.32
N PRO A 197 20.72 -6.86 3.42
CA PRO A 197 20.32 -7.90 4.39
C PRO A 197 18.99 -7.58 5.08
N ALA A 198 18.27 -8.61 5.51
CA ALA A 198 17.03 -8.46 6.26
C ALA A 198 17.21 -7.61 7.52
N GLY A 199 16.19 -6.79 7.85
CA GLY A 199 16.16 -5.97 9.06
C GLY A 199 17.20 -4.85 9.12
N THR A 200 17.88 -4.54 8.01
CA THR A 200 18.90 -3.47 7.99
C THR A 200 18.36 -2.19 7.37
N THR A 201 18.97 -1.07 7.72
CA THR A 201 18.69 0.22 7.08
C THR A 201 19.84 0.60 6.16
N LEU A 202 19.54 0.77 4.87
CA LEU A 202 20.47 1.32 3.87
C LEU A 202 20.18 2.80 3.68
N SER A 203 21.21 3.65 3.80
CA SER A 203 21.11 5.09 3.54
C SER A 203 22.27 5.56 2.63
N PRO A 204 22.15 6.72 1.96
CA PRO A 204 23.22 7.25 1.12
C PRO A 204 24.46 7.65 1.92
N PHE A 205 24.35 7.78 3.24
CA PHE A 205 25.43 8.14 4.15
C PHE A 205 25.98 6.96 4.96
N GLY A 206 25.69 5.74 4.52
CA GLY A 206 26.03 4.49 5.23
C GLY A 206 24.85 3.95 6.06
N SER A 207 25.04 2.78 6.68
CA SER A 207 23.96 2.20 7.50
C SER A 207 23.77 2.99 8.78
N LEU A 208 22.64 3.68 8.89
CA LEU A 208 22.20 4.23 10.17
C LEU A 208 21.65 3.05 11.01
N LYS A 209 22.27 2.81 12.16
CA LYS A 209 21.64 1.98 13.18
C LYS A 209 20.63 2.87 13.90
N CYS A 210 19.34 2.59 13.73
CA CYS A 210 18.29 3.12 14.60
C CYS A 210 18.25 2.32 15.89
#